data_dbfd6fc9e4f5ebba272f23d0c7435098
#
_entry.id   dbfd6fc9e4f5ebba272f23d0c7435098
#
_cell.length_a   1.000
_cell.length_b   1.000
_cell.length_c   1.000
_cell.angle_alpha   90.00
_cell.angle_beta   90.00
_cell.angle_gamma   90.00
#
_symmetry.space_group_name_H-M   'P 1'
#
loop_
_entity.id
_entity.type
_entity.pdbx_description
1 polymer ?
#
loop_
_entity_poly.entity_id
_entity_poly.type
_entity_poly.pdbx_seq_one_letter_code
_entity_poly.pdbx_strand_id
1 'polypeptide(L)'
;MSDNKNETAYVRNMLKILDNNDIIAIVGDSYDIFNFVDNIVGGMVDEIKEKLGTKKTLVIRPDSGDPVIVLPRLLQSLSKKFGYTINDKGYIVLNNVRLIWGDGINYDSIKSIYRICVDTMKFSADNLAFGMGGALLQIVNRDDQKFAMKASAALIDGEWVDVYKDPITDSGKKSMKGRFSVVLRDGKYVTIPYDETLGDLDLLKVRYKNGEVFDSPDFATIRARAQSCLN
;
A
#
# COMPACT_ATOMS: atom_id res chain seq x y z
N MET A 1 -16.80 8.90 -24.77
CA MET A 1 -15.83 9.68 -25.59
C MET A 1 -15.14 10.65 -24.65
N SER A 2 -13.80 10.59 -24.55
CA SER A 2 -13.07 11.58 -23.75
C SER A 2 -13.29 12.96 -24.35
N ASP A 3 -13.63 13.94 -23.53
CA ASP A 3 -13.73 15.32 -23.98
C ASP A 3 -12.32 15.92 -24.06
N ASN A 4 -11.64 15.68 -25.20
CA ASN A 4 -10.28 16.15 -25.44
C ASN A 4 -10.10 17.67 -25.19
N LYS A 5 -11.16 18.46 -25.32
CA LYS A 5 -11.12 19.91 -25.04
C LYS A 5 -10.94 20.16 -23.53
N ASN A 6 -11.63 19.39 -22.70
CA ASN A 6 -11.53 19.53 -21.25
C ASN A 6 -10.19 19.03 -20.72
N GLU A 7 -9.65 17.93 -21.23
CA GLU A 7 -8.32 17.44 -20.85
C GLU A 7 -7.20 18.41 -21.28
N THR A 8 -7.28 18.98 -22.50
CA THR A 8 -6.33 20.02 -22.94
C THR A 8 -6.38 21.25 -22.04
N ALA A 9 -7.58 21.71 -21.68
CA ALA A 9 -7.75 22.85 -20.76
C ALA A 9 -7.21 22.52 -19.37
N TYR A 10 -7.42 21.29 -18.88
CA TYR A 10 -6.86 20.81 -17.64
C TYR A 10 -5.33 20.87 -17.63
N VAL A 11 -4.66 20.32 -18.64
CA VAL A 11 -3.19 20.38 -18.76
C VAL A 11 -2.70 21.82 -18.75
N ARG A 12 -3.32 22.72 -19.53
CA ARG A 12 -2.95 24.15 -19.53
C ARG A 12 -3.10 24.82 -18.17
N ASN A 13 -4.18 24.50 -17.46
CA ASN A 13 -4.39 25.06 -16.11
C ASN A 13 -3.34 24.55 -15.13
N MET A 14 -2.97 23.28 -15.23
CA MET A 14 -1.92 22.71 -14.39
C MET A 14 -0.55 23.31 -14.71
N LEU A 15 -0.23 23.57 -15.98
CA LEU A 15 1.02 24.20 -16.37
C LEU A 15 1.20 25.62 -15.80
N LYS A 16 0.12 26.35 -15.48
CA LYS A 16 0.21 27.66 -14.80
C LYS A 16 0.82 27.56 -13.40
N ILE A 17 0.65 26.42 -12.72
CA ILE A 17 1.20 26.16 -11.39
C ILE A 17 2.72 26.06 -11.44
N LEU A 18 3.30 25.66 -12.58
CA LEU A 18 4.75 25.59 -12.77
C LEU A 18 5.48 26.95 -12.70
N ASP A 19 4.77 28.06 -12.72
CA ASP A 19 5.40 29.36 -12.58
C ASP A 19 6.11 29.49 -11.23
N ASN A 20 5.60 28.83 -10.19
CA ASN A 20 6.11 28.82 -8.82
C ASN A 20 6.71 27.48 -8.35
N ASN A 21 6.77 26.47 -9.21
CA ASN A 21 7.22 25.13 -8.87
C ASN A 21 8.13 24.56 -9.96
N ASP A 22 9.11 23.75 -9.58
CA ASP A 22 10.00 23.08 -10.53
C ASP A 22 9.43 21.76 -11.06
N ILE A 23 8.48 21.17 -10.35
CA ILE A 23 7.85 19.90 -10.69
C ILE A 23 6.34 20.02 -10.54
N ILE A 24 5.61 19.50 -11.51
CA ILE A 24 4.18 19.30 -11.41
C ILE A 24 3.79 17.88 -11.83
N ALA A 25 2.94 17.24 -11.05
CA ALA A 25 2.37 15.94 -11.36
C ALA A 25 0.91 16.07 -11.79
N ILE A 26 0.55 15.44 -12.89
CA ILE A 26 -0.82 15.42 -13.42
C ILE A 26 -1.31 13.97 -13.58
N VAL A 27 -2.54 13.70 -13.17
CA VAL A 27 -3.24 12.43 -13.41
C VAL A 27 -3.73 12.44 -14.85
N GLY A 28 -3.44 11.39 -15.61
CA GLY A 28 -3.74 11.33 -17.04
C GLY A 28 -4.66 10.18 -17.45
N ASP A 29 -5.13 9.38 -16.52
CA ASP A 29 -5.92 8.18 -16.79
C ASP A 29 -7.41 8.29 -16.39
N SER A 30 -7.92 9.50 -16.32
CA SER A 30 -9.35 9.70 -16.04
C SER A 30 -10.25 9.02 -17.08
N TYR A 31 -9.74 8.85 -18.31
CA TYR A 31 -10.43 8.18 -19.41
C TYR A 31 -9.52 7.19 -20.13
N ASP A 32 -8.53 7.69 -20.89
CA ASP A 32 -7.61 6.90 -21.70
C ASP A 32 -6.20 7.49 -21.60
N ILE A 33 -5.35 6.85 -20.82
CA ILE A 33 -3.96 7.30 -20.60
C ILE A 33 -3.14 7.35 -21.89
N PHE A 34 -3.41 6.46 -22.84
CA PHE A 34 -2.69 6.46 -24.11
C PHE A 34 -3.11 7.64 -24.99
N ASN A 35 -4.43 7.89 -25.09
CA ASN A 35 -4.94 9.09 -25.75
C ASN A 35 -4.42 10.37 -25.07
N PHE A 36 -4.41 10.37 -23.73
CA PHE A 36 -3.88 11.51 -22.97
C PHE A 36 -2.42 11.80 -23.32
N VAL A 37 -1.55 10.81 -23.33
CA VAL A 37 -0.13 10.98 -23.68
C VAL A 37 0.08 11.23 -25.17
N ASP A 38 -0.59 10.48 -26.04
CA ASP A 38 -0.34 10.52 -27.47
C ASP A 38 -0.95 11.76 -28.14
N ASN A 39 -2.13 12.18 -27.74
CA ASN A 39 -2.89 13.23 -28.42
C ASN A 39 -3.02 14.50 -27.58
N ILE A 40 -3.31 14.42 -26.28
CA ILE A 40 -3.48 15.62 -25.45
C ILE A 40 -2.10 16.22 -25.13
N VAL A 41 -1.27 15.51 -24.37
CA VAL A 41 0.10 15.96 -24.04
C VAL A 41 0.95 16.04 -25.31
N GLY A 42 0.82 15.04 -26.18
CA GLY A 42 1.53 14.97 -27.46
C GLY A 42 1.18 16.07 -28.43
N GLY A 43 -0.04 16.58 -28.43
CA GLY A 43 -0.47 17.74 -29.23
C GLY A 43 -0.03 19.08 -28.64
N MET A 44 0.49 19.09 -27.42
CA MET A 44 0.93 20.30 -26.68
C MET A 44 2.44 20.31 -26.39
N VAL A 45 3.23 19.45 -27.02
CA VAL A 45 4.65 19.27 -26.70
C VAL A 45 5.44 20.56 -26.70
N ASP A 46 5.24 21.40 -27.74
CA ASP A 46 5.97 22.67 -27.87
C ASP A 46 5.58 23.67 -26.78
N GLU A 47 4.27 23.81 -26.48
CA GLU A 47 3.74 24.64 -25.41
C GLU A 47 4.28 24.16 -24.03
N ILE A 48 4.30 22.84 -23.82
CA ILE A 48 4.81 22.24 -22.60
C ILE A 48 6.32 22.48 -22.46
N LYS A 49 7.10 22.23 -23.51
CA LYS A 49 8.55 22.45 -23.50
C LYS A 49 8.92 23.90 -23.23
N GLU A 50 8.20 24.83 -23.82
CA GLU A 50 8.38 26.27 -23.60
C GLU A 50 8.18 26.61 -22.11
N LYS A 51 7.10 26.10 -21.49
CA LYS A 51 6.81 26.30 -20.06
C LYS A 51 7.80 25.63 -19.13
N LEU A 52 8.28 24.43 -19.47
CA LEU A 52 9.24 23.68 -18.65
C LEU A 52 10.65 24.30 -18.73
N GLY A 53 11.04 24.85 -19.85
CA GLY A 53 12.41 25.29 -20.09
C GLY A 53 13.40 24.13 -19.90
N THR A 54 14.55 24.41 -19.30
CA THR A 54 15.60 23.40 -19.08
C THR A 54 15.61 22.78 -17.69
N LYS A 55 14.83 23.32 -16.73
CA LYS A 55 14.94 22.94 -15.31
C LYS A 55 13.70 22.26 -14.76
N LYS A 56 12.53 22.54 -15.32
CA LYS A 56 11.26 22.06 -14.78
C LYS A 56 10.89 20.68 -15.34
N THR A 57 10.07 19.96 -14.60
CA THR A 57 9.66 18.60 -14.96
C THR A 57 8.15 18.43 -14.86
N LEU A 58 7.55 17.90 -15.92
CA LEU A 58 6.18 17.39 -15.93
C LEU A 58 6.19 15.91 -15.55
N VAL A 59 5.43 15.55 -14.52
CA VAL A 59 5.23 14.14 -14.12
C VAL A 59 3.83 13.72 -14.52
N ILE A 60 3.71 12.68 -15.32
CA ILE A 60 2.42 12.08 -15.68
C ILE A 60 2.18 10.88 -14.77
N ARG A 61 0.98 10.84 -14.18
CA ARG A 61 0.55 9.79 -13.26
C ARG A 61 -0.55 8.94 -13.90
N PRO A 62 -0.23 7.79 -14.50
CA PRO A 62 -1.19 6.72 -14.69
C PRO A 62 -1.44 6.04 -13.35
N ASP A 63 -2.69 5.65 -13.05
CA ASP A 63 -3.08 5.05 -11.77
C ASP A 63 -4.00 3.83 -11.98
N SER A 64 -4.15 3.36 -13.23
CA SER A 64 -5.01 2.24 -13.60
C SER A 64 -4.37 1.31 -14.63
N GLY A 65 -4.75 0.03 -14.59
CA GLY A 65 -4.25 -1.01 -15.49
C GLY A 65 -3.02 -1.76 -14.94
N ASP A 66 -2.34 -2.49 -15.82
CA ASP A 66 -1.14 -3.23 -15.46
C ASP A 66 0.13 -2.39 -15.72
N PRO A 67 0.90 -2.02 -14.69
CA PRO A 67 2.07 -1.18 -14.84
C PRO A 67 3.16 -1.78 -15.76
N VAL A 68 3.27 -3.11 -15.84
CA VAL A 68 4.26 -3.76 -16.72
C VAL A 68 3.89 -3.69 -18.20
N ILE A 69 2.65 -3.32 -18.52
CA ILE A 69 2.16 -3.07 -19.88
C ILE A 69 2.11 -1.57 -20.16
N VAL A 70 1.55 -0.81 -19.23
CA VAL A 70 1.28 0.63 -19.43
C VAL A 70 2.57 1.45 -19.47
N LEU A 71 3.44 1.30 -18.45
CA LEU A 71 4.65 2.12 -18.32
C LEU A 71 5.63 1.98 -19.50
N PRO A 72 5.93 0.78 -20.03
CA PRO A 72 6.78 0.63 -21.21
C PRO A 72 6.26 1.40 -22.43
N ARG A 73 4.95 1.31 -22.69
CA ARG A 73 4.33 2.00 -23.81
C ARG A 73 4.37 3.52 -23.67
N LEU A 74 4.11 4.02 -22.45
CA LEU A 74 4.19 5.45 -22.16
C LEU A 74 5.62 5.99 -22.28
N LEU A 75 6.62 5.26 -21.79
CA LEU A 75 8.03 5.64 -21.94
C LEU A 75 8.43 5.76 -23.42
N GLN A 76 8.02 4.81 -24.25
CA GLN A 76 8.28 4.86 -25.69
C GLN A 76 7.57 6.05 -26.36
N SER A 77 6.32 6.31 -26.03
CA SER A 77 5.59 7.44 -26.59
C SER A 77 6.22 8.77 -26.19
N LEU A 78 6.52 8.94 -24.91
CA LEU A 78 7.13 10.16 -24.38
C LEU A 78 8.54 10.39 -24.94
N SER A 79 9.33 9.34 -25.13
CA SER A 79 10.67 9.47 -25.73
C SER A 79 10.62 10.01 -27.17
N LYS A 80 9.62 9.59 -27.95
CA LYS A 80 9.42 10.09 -29.34
C LYS A 80 8.97 11.56 -29.35
N LYS A 81 8.18 11.98 -28.36
CA LYS A 81 7.57 13.32 -28.34
C LYS A 81 8.47 14.36 -27.65
N PHE A 82 9.01 14.04 -26.51
CA PHE A 82 9.83 14.96 -25.73
C PHE A 82 11.32 14.87 -26.05
N GLY A 83 11.74 13.75 -26.65
CA GLY A 83 13.15 13.43 -26.82
C GLY A 83 13.75 12.87 -25.53
N TYR A 84 15.03 12.54 -25.62
CA TYR A 84 15.77 11.95 -24.51
C TYR A 84 17.27 12.22 -24.63
N THR A 85 17.99 11.98 -23.56
CA THR A 85 19.47 11.89 -23.52
C THR A 85 19.89 10.50 -23.07
N ILE A 86 21.12 10.15 -23.35
CA ILE A 86 21.72 8.91 -22.80
C ILE A 86 22.65 9.31 -21.66
N ASN A 87 22.44 8.71 -20.49
CA ASN A 87 23.31 8.96 -19.34
C ASN A 87 24.63 8.19 -19.43
N ASP A 88 25.58 8.47 -18.52
CA ASP A 88 26.93 7.88 -18.50
C ASP A 88 26.91 6.34 -18.36
N LYS A 89 25.79 5.77 -17.92
CA LYS A 89 25.59 4.32 -17.79
C LYS A 89 24.92 3.68 -19.00
N GLY A 90 24.64 4.47 -20.07
CA GLY A 90 24.02 4.00 -21.31
C GLY A 90 22.47 3.87 -21.24
N TYR A 91 21.82 4.49 -20.27
CA TYR A 91 20.36 4.45 -20.15
C TYR A 91 19.70 5.70 -20.71
N ILE A 92 18.50 5.51 -21.26
CA ILE A 92 17.64 6.57 -21.81
C ILE A 92 17.03 7.37 -20.66
N VAL A 93 17.24 8.69 -20.66
CA VAL A 93 16.61 9.63 -19.73
C VAL A 93 15.72 10.57 -20.53
N LEU A 94 14.43 10.58 -20.26
CA LEU A 94 13.46 11.45 -20.94
C LEU A 94 13.74 12.94 -20.62
N ASN A 95 13.58 13.80 -21.61
CA ASN A 95 13.73 15.23 -21.42
C ASN A 95 12.48 15.83 -20.76
N ASN A 96 12.63 16.48 -19.60
CA ASN A 96 11.61 17.26 -18.91
C ASN A 96 10.31 16.52 -18.54
N VAL A 97 10.21 15.21 -18.75
CA VAL A 97 9.02 14.43 -18.40
C VAL A 97 9.37 13.17 -17.64
N ARG A 98 8.55 12.79 -16.66
CA ARG A 98 8.69 11.58 -15.85
C ARG A 98 7.34 10.90 -15.68
N LEU A 99 7.37 9.67 -15.19
CA LEU A 99 6.17 8.91 -14.83
C LEU A 99 6.19 8.60 -13.33
N ILE A 100 5.03 8.64 -12.70
CA ILE A 100 4.84 8.14 -11.35
C ILE A 100 3.68 7.14 -11.33
N TRP A 101 3.88 6.00 -10.71
CA TRP A 101 2.82 5.01 -10.54
C TRP A 101 2.57 4.77 -9.04
N GLY A 102 1.30 4.79 -8.62
CA GLY A 102 0.92 4.68 -7.20
C GLY A 102 0.01 3.51 -6.85
N ASP A 103 -0.69 2.94 -7.84
CA ASP A 103 -1.64 1.87 -7.58
C ASP A 103 -0.98 0.49 -7.53
N GLY A 104 -1.34 -0.29 -6.51
CA GLY A 104 -0.92 -1.68 -6.37
C GLY A 104 0.59 -1.92 -6.24
N ILE A 105 1.39 -0.89 -5.95
CA ILE A 105 2.84 -1.00 -5.88
C ILE A 105 3.29 -1.73 -4.61
N ASN A 106 4.15 -2.72 -4.82
CA ASN A 106 4.88 -3.46 -3.82
C ASN A 106 6.29 -3.81 -4.34
N TYR A 107 7.10 -4.48 -3.53
CA TYR A 107 8.48 -4.83 -3.90
C TYR A 107 8.56 -5.66 -5.20
N ASP A 108 7.70 -6.66 -5.36
CA ASP A 108 7.73 -7.55 -6.53
C ASP A 108 7.24 -6.84 -7.80
N SER A 109 6.24 -5.98 -7.70
CA SER A 109 5.78 -5.17 -8.84
C SER A 109 6.85 -4.19 -9.32
N ILE A 110 7.56 -3.51 -8.40
CA ILE A 110 8.69 -2.64 -8.76
C ILE A 110 9.78 -3.42 -9.48
N LYS A 111 10.14 -4.60 -8.98
CA LYS A 111 11.14 -5.48 -9.59
C LYS A 111 10.73 -5.89 -11.01
N SER A 112 9.46 -6.23 -11.20
CA SER A 112 8.93 -6.61 -12.51
C SER A 112 8.93 -5.44 -13.50
N ILE A 113 8.55 -4.24 -13.04
CA ILE A 113 8.59 -3.01 -13.84
C ILE A 113 10.03 -2.69 -14.26
N TYR A 114 10.98 -2.72 -13.33
CA TYR A 114 12.39 -2.43 -13.63
C TYR A 114 12.99 -3.45 -14.59
N ARG A 115 12.66 -4.73 -14.46
CA ARG A 115 13.12 -5.76 -15.41
C ARG A 115 12.74 -5.43 -16.85
N ILE A 116 11.57 -4.89 -17.08
CA ILE A 116 11.11 -4.51 -18.43
C ILE A 116 11.68 -3.15 -18.83
N CYS A 117 11.38 -2.12 -18.05
CA CYS A 117 11.69 -0.75 -18.44
C CYS A 117 13.20 -0.45 -18.43
N VAL A 118 13.92 -0.96 -17.42
CA VAL A 118 15.34 -0.67 -17.22
C VAL A 118 16.23 -1.72 -17.89
N ASP A 119 16.05 -3.00 -17.54
CA ASP A 119 16.98 -4.03 -17.99
C ASP A 119 16.79 -4.34 -19.48
N THR A 120 15.52 -4.43 -19.95
CA THR A 120 15.22 -4.77 -21.35
C THR A 120 15.21 -3.55 -22.26
N MET A 121 14.46 -2.51 -21.90
CA MET A 121 14.25 -1.34 -22.77
C MET A 121 15.29 -0.25 -22.59
N LYS A 122 16.17 -0.35 -21.61
CA LYS A 122 17.26 0.59 -21.32
C LYS A 122 16.80 2.02 -20.97
N PHE A 123 15.59 2.18 -20.44
CA PHE A 123 15.21 3.43 -19.82
C PHE A 123 15.83 3.54 -18.43
N SER A 124 16.37 4.71 -18.09
CA SER A 124 16.87 4.97 -16.72
C SER A 124 15.75 4.85 -15.69
N ALA A 125 16.07 4.31 -14.52
CA ALA A 125 15.18 4.31 -13.36
C ALA A 125 14.73 5.73 -12.98
N ASP A 126 15.51 6.76 -13.29
CA ASP A 126 15.19 8.17 -13.05
C ASP A 126 13.93 8.66 -13.80
N ASN A 127 13.46 7.91 -14.81
CA ASN A 127 12.20 8.23 -15.49
C ASN A 127 10.96 7.80 -14.69
N LEU A 128 11.12 6.97 -13.65
CA LEU A 128 10.05 6.33 -12.92
C LEU A 128 10.11 6.69 -11.44
N ALA A 129 8.98 7.04 -10.88
CA ALA A 129 8.77 7.14 -9.45
C ALA A 129 7.61 6.22 -9.02
N PHE A 130 7.62 5.76 -7.80
CA PHE A 130 6.58 4.89 -7.27
C PHE A 130 6.03 5.42 -5.96
N GLY A 131 4.69 5.43 -5.84
CA GLY A 131 4.00 5.60 -4.58
C GLY A 131 3.66 4.22 -4.00
N MET A 132 4.11 3.92 -2.80
CA MET A 132 3.77 2.69 -2.10
C MET A 132 3.09 3.05 -0.77
N GLY A 133 1.77 2.87 -0.71
CA GLY A 133 0.96 3.15 0.46
C GLY A 133 0.76 1.90 1.32
N GLY A 134 -0.35 1.20 1.11
CA GLY A 134 -0.75 0.05 1.92
C GLY A 134 0.29 -1.07 1.98
N ALA A 135 0.96 -1.37 0.87
CA ALA A 135 1.97 -2.43 0.82
C ALA A 135 3.24 -2.12 1.64
N LEU A 136 3.52 -0.84 1.93
CA LEU A 136 4.67 -0.47 2.76
C LEU A 136 4.34 -0.50 4.25
N LEU A 137 3.16 0.01 4.65
CA LEU A 137 2.84 0.28 6.04
C LEU A 137 1.68 -0.56 6.60
N GLN A 138 0.85 -1.16 5.75
CA GLN A 138 -0.41 -1.79 6.12
C GLN A 138 -0.56 -3.23 5.59
N ILE A 139 0.54 -3.87 5.21
CA ILE A 139 0.52 -5.26 4.74
C ILE A 139 0.35 -6.27 5.89
N VAL A 140 0.16 -5.78 7.12
CA VAL A 140 -0.04 -6.61 8.29
C VAL A 140 -1.40 -7.29 8.19
N ASN A 141 -1.38 -8.62 8.11
CA ASN A 141 -2.58 -9.45 8.04
C ASN A 141 -2.78 -10.15 9.40
N ARG A 142 -4.01 -10.11 9.91
CA ARG A 142 -4.40 -10.82 11.11
C ARG A 142 -4.05 -12.32 11.06
N ASP A 143 -4.23 -12.93 9.91
CA ASP A 143 -4.06 -14.38 9.74
C ASP A 143 -2.56 -14.76 9.72
N ASP A 144 -1.69 -13.89 9.21
CA ASP A 144 -0.23 -14.08 9.27
C ASP A 144 0.29 -14.03 10.71
N GLN A 145 -0.29 -13.17 11.53
CA GLN A 145 0.04 -13.05 12.96
C GLN A 145 -0.67 -14.09 13.82
N LYS A 146 -1.57 -14.89 13.24
CA LYS A 146 -2.33 -15.95 13.93
C LYS A 146 -3.12 -15.47 15.16
N PHE A 147 -3.54 -14.21 15.19
CA PHE A 147 -4.41 -13.70 16.25
C PHE A 147 -5.84 -13.50 15.73
N ALA A 148 -6.70 -14.43 16.02
CA ALA A 148 -8.13 -14.33 15.78
C ALA A 148 -8.88 -14.40 17.09
N MET A 149 -9.89 -13.55 17.26
CA MET A 149 -10.80 -13.63 18.40
C MET A 149 -11.91 -14.63 18.09
N LYS A 150 -12.09 -15.61 18.93
CA LYS A 150 -13.14 -16.63 18.81
C LYS A 150 -13.76 -16.89 20.18
N ALA A 151 -15.08 -17.14 20.22
CA ALA A 151 -15.72 -17.67 21.40
C ALA A 151 -15.13 -19.05 21.72
N SER A 152 -14.82 -19.30 22.98
CA SER A 152 -14.30 -20.58 23.47
C SER A 152 -15.23 -21.27 24.47
N ALA A 153 -16.12 -20.51 25.12
CA ALA A 153 -17.16 -21.03 26.00
C ALA A 153 -18.40 -20.12 25.97
N ALA A 154 -19.54 -20.67 26.28
CA ALA A 154 -20.80 -19.95 26.48
C ALA A 154 -21.46 -20.40 27.79
N LEU A 155 -22.10 -19.47 28.50
CA LEU A 155 -22.94 -19.79 29.66
C LEU A 155 -24.38 -19.93 29.17
N ILE A 156 -24.92 -21.15 29.21
CA ILE A 156 -26.27 -21.47 28.75
C ILE A 156 -27.01 -22.11 29.94
N ASP A 157 -28.13 -21.54 30.30
CA ASP A 157 -28.96 -22.00 31.42
C ASP A 157 -28.19 -22.24 32.76
N GLY A 158 -27.18 -21.40 32.98
CA GLY A 158 -26.33 -21.47 34.19
C GLY A 158 -25.15 -22.43 34.09
N GLU A 159 -25.00 -23.16 33.00
CA GLU A 159 -23.92 -24.10 32.78
C GLU A 159 -22.94 -23.63 31.70
N TRP A 160 -21.64 -23.86 31.88
CA TRP A 160 -20.62 -23.54 30.92
C TRP A 160 -20.51 -24.65 29.85
N VAL A 161 -20.68 -24.24 28.60
CA VAL A 161 -20.58 -25.12 27.43
C VAL A 161 -19.38 -24.72 26.61
N ASP A 162 -18.57 -25.69 26.20
CA ASP A 162 -17.43 -25.48 25.32
C ASP A 162 -17.90 -25.03 23.93
N VAL A 163 -17.30 -23.96 23.41
CA VAL A 163 -17.51 -23.50 22.02
C VAL A 163 -16.19 -23.62 21.28
N TYR A 164 -16.15 -24.38 20.21
CA TYR A 164 -14.93 -24.57 19.45
C TYR A 164 -15.18 -24.98 18.00
N LYS A 165 -14.13 -24.88 17.20
CA LYS A 165 -14.09 -25.34 15.82
C LYS A 165 -12.94 -26.34 15.69
N ASP A 166 -13.22 -27.50 15.12
CA ASP A 166 -12.23 -28.55 14.85
C ASP A 166 -12.56 -29.24 13.51
N PRO A 167 -12.38 -28.55 12.35
CA PRO A 167 -12.73 -29.08 11.05
C PRO A 167 -11.75 -30.17 10.62
N ILE A 168 -12.26 -31.31 10.16
CA ILE A 168 -11.46 -32.42 9.67
C ILE A 168 -10.59 -32.01 8.46
N THR A 169 -11.07 -31.06 7.66
CA THR A 169 -10.43 -30.63 6.42
C THR A 169 -9.30 -29.63 6.60
N ASP A 170 -9.14 -29.05 7.80
CA ASP A 170 -8.12 -28.01 8.05
C ASP A 170 -7.79 -27.93 9.53
N SER A 171 -6.75 -28.65 9.94
CA SER A 171 -6.27 -28.64 11.34
C SER A 171 -5.75 -27.28 11.80
N GLY A 172 -5.33 -26.41 10.88
CA GLY A 172 -4.91 -25.04 11.18
C GLY A 172 -6.05 -24.13 11.66
N LYS A 173 -7.30 -24.54 11.43
CA LYS A 173 -8.50 -23.84 11.91
C LYS A 173 -9.02 -24.34 13.25
N LYS A 174 -8.38 -25.31 13.87
CA LYS A 174 -8.74 -25.75 15.22
C LYS A 174 -8.65 -24.58 16.18
N SER A 175 -9.71 -24.38 16.99
CA SER A 175 -9.72 -23.36 18.04
C SER A 175 -9.66 -24.00 19.42
N MET A 176 -9.18 -23.22 20.38
CA MET A 176 -9.23 -23.61 21.79
C MET A 176 -10.69 -23.70 22.26
N LYS A 177 -10.96 -24.57 23.20
CA LYS A 177 -12.29 -24.79 23.78
C LYS A 177 -12.25 -24.67 25.30
N GLY A 178 -13.31 -24.15 25.88
CA GLY A 178 -13.45 -23.99 27.33
C GLY A 178 -13.07 -22.60 27.82
N ARG A 179 -13.13 -22.43 29.12
CA ARG A 179 -12.69 -21.21 29.82
C ARG A 179 -11.21 -21.30 30.11
N PHE A 180 -10.53 -20.15 30.03
CA PHE A 180 -9.08 -20.07 30.19
C PHE A 180 -8.68 -18.96 31.13
N SER A 181 -7.52 -19.14 31.77
CA SER A 181 -6.72 -18.10 32.38
C SER A 181 -5.37 -18.02 31.66
N VAL A 182 -4.73 -16.87 31.71
CA VAL A 182 -3.36 -16.67 31.22
C VAL A 182 -2.49 -16.18 32.34
N VAL A 183 -1.39 -16.86 32.57
CA VAL A 183 -0.43 -16.53 33.64
C VAL A 183 0.97 -16.37 33.08
N LEU A 184 1.82 -15.63 33.79
CA LEU A 184 3.25 -15.53 33.48
C LEU A 184 4.00 -16.56 34.29
N ARG A 185 4.68 -17.53 33.63
CA ARG A 185 5.54 -18.53 34.24
C ARG A 185 6.92 -18.50 33.59
N ASP A 186 7.95 -18.34 34.36
CA ASP A 186 9.34 -18.30 33.89
C ASP A 186 9.54 -17.33 32.72
N GLY A 187 8.91 -16.14 32.79
CA GLY A 187 8.96 -15.11 31.76
C GLY A 187 8.12 -15.38 30.51
N LYS A 188 7.32 -16.45 30.47
CA LYS A 188 6.48 -16.83 29.32
C LYS A 188 5.00 -16.77 29.69
N TYR A 189 4.19 -16.29 28.74
CA TYR A 189 2.74 -16.34 28.86
C TYR A 189 2.25 -17.77 28.59
N VAL A 190 1.53 -18.32 29.56
CA VAL A 190 1.00 -19.69 29.52
C VAL A 190 -0.52 -19.65 29.67
N THR A 191 -1.23 -20.24 28.73
CA THR A 191 -2.68 -20.45 28.82
C THR A 191 -2.95 -21.73 29.59
N ILE A 192 -3.80 -21.64 30.60
CA ILE A 192 -4.23 -22.77 31.46
C ILE A 192 -5.76 -22.83 31.51
N PRO A 193 -6.37 -23.93 31.92
CA PRO A 193 -7.79 -23.95 32.27
C PRO A 193 -8.14 -22.83 33.27
N TYR A 194 -9.34 -22.29 33.15
CA TYR A 194 -9.79 -21.22 34.05
C TYR A 194 -9.67 -21.61 35.52
N ASP A 195 -9.08 -20.73 36.29
CA ASP A 195 -8.88 -20.88 37.72
C ASP A 195 -9.24 -19.53 38.38
N GLU A 196 -10.38 -19.51 39.09
CA GLU A 196 -10.87 -18.30 39.77
C GLU A 196 -9.99 -17.91 40.98
N THR A 197 -9.16 -18.82 41.46
CA THR A 197 -8.30 -18.54 42.62
C THR A 197 -7.10 -17.68 42.30
N LEU A 198 -6.79 -17.50 41.00
CA LEU A 198 -5.68 -16.69 40.53
C LEU A 198 -5.86 -15.19 40.79
N GLY A 199 -7.11 -14.69 40.83
CA GLY A 199 -7.38 -13.28 41.06
C GLY A 199 -6.60 -12.38 40.08
N ASP A 200 -5.73 -11.51 40.61
CA ASP A 200 -4.93 -10.59 39.82
C ASP A 200 -3.80 -11.25 39.03
N LEU A 201 -3.43 -12.48 39.37
CA LEU A 201 -2.44 -13.24 38.60
C LEU A 201 -2.97 -13.71 37.22
N ASP A 202 -4.30 -13.77 37.05
CA ASP A 202 -4.87 -13.99 35.74
C ASP A 202 -4.73 -12.72 34.88
N LEU A 203 -4.00 -12.84 33.81
CA LEU A 203 -3.74 -11.74 32.86
C LEU A 203 -4.89 -11.49 31.87
N LEU A 204 -5.87 -12.42 31.80
CA LEU A 204 -7.10 -12.18 31.04
C LEU A 204 -8.04 -11.31 31.89
N LYS A 205 -8.23 -10.07 31.43
CA LYS A 205 -9.13 -9.12 32.08
C LYS A 205 -10.39 -8.90 31.21
N VAL A 206 -11.52 -8.70 31.88
CA VAL A 206 -12.75 -8.30 31.19
C VAL A 206 -12.51 -6.95 30.51
N ARG A 207 -12.69 -6.90 29.19
CA ARG A 207 -12.52 -5.68 28.38
C ARG A 207 -13.85 -5.10 27.91
N TYR A 208 -14.84 -5.95 27.80
CA TYR A 208 -16.20 -5.56 27.39
C TYR A 208 -17.22 -6.47 28.03
N LYS A 209 -18.28 -5.90 28.58
CA LYS A 209 -19.39 -6.65 29.17
C LYS A 209 -20.67 -5.81 29.11
N ASN A 210 -21.75 -6.35 28.57
CA ASN A 210 -23.09 -5.74 28.56
C ASN A 210 -23.14 -4.29 28.03
N GLY A 211 -22.37 -3.99 26.97
CA GLY A 211 -22.32 -2.65 26.39
C GLY A 211 -21.24 -1.75 26.97
N GLU A 212 -20.55 -2.14 28.02
CA GLU A 212 -19.54 -1.34 28.70
C GLU A 212 -18.12 -1.85 28.43
N VAL A 213 -17.19 -0.88 28.28
CA VAL A 213 -15.75 -1.14 28.13
C VAL A 213 -15.08 -1.03 29.49
N PHE A 214 -14.29 -2.02 29.84
CA PHE A 214 -13.54 -2.07 31.10
C PHE A 214 -12.04 -2.05 30.84
N ASP A 215 -11.30 -1.46 31.79
CA ASP A 215 -9.82 -1.52 31.85
C ASP A 215 -9.18 -1.38 30.45
N SER A 216 -9.43 -0.23 29.79
CA SER A 216 -8.88 0.07 28.47
C SER A 216 -7.49 0.70 28.63
N PRO A 217 -6.39 -0.05 28.49
CA PRO A 217 -5.04 0.51 28.53
C PRO A 217 -4.79 1.43 27.34
N ASP A 218 -3.98 2.44 27.53
CA ASP A 218 -3.55 3.31 26.47
C ASP A 218 -2.59 2.59 25.48
N PHE A 219 -2.42 3.19 24.30
CA PHE A 219 -1.59 2.58 23.26
C PHE A 219 -0.12 2.44 23.66
N ALA A 220 0.42 3.35 24.47
CA ALA A 220 1.79 3.29 24.94
C ALA A 220 2.02 2.04 25.84
N THR A 221 1.07 1.77 26.73
CA THR A 221 1.05 0.57 27.59
C THR A 221 0.97 -0.72 26.77
N ILE A 222 0.07 -0.76 25.77
CA ILE A 222 -0.06 -1.93 24.88
C ILE A 222 1.24 -2.16 24.11
N ARG A 223 1.82 -1.10 23.54
CA ARG A 223 3.08 -1.17 22.80
C ARG A 223 4.25 -1.62 23.65
N ALA A 224 4.39 -1.08 24.86
CA ALA A 224 5.44 -1.49 25.80
C ALA A 224 5.35 -2.99 26.16
N ARG A 225 4.13 -3.47 26.40
CA ARG A 225 3.87 -4.90 26.65
C ARG A 225 4.26 -5.77 25.46
N ALA A 226 3.87 -5.37 24.23
CA ALA A 226 4.24 -6.11 23.03
C ALA A 226 5.76 -6.15 22.83
N GLN A 227 6.45 -5.04 23.07
CA GLN A 227 7.92 -4.99 22.96
C GLN A 227 8.63 -5.86 24.00
N SER A 228 8.11 -5.97 25.20
CA SER A 228 8.69 -6.84 26.23
C SER A 228 8.64 -8.33 25.89
N CYS A 229 7.80 -8.72 24.93
CA CYS A 229 7.70 -10.11 24.46
C CYS A 229 8.70 -10.45 23.34
N LEU A 230 9.40 -9.45 22.81
CA LEU A 230 10.35 -9.62 21.69
C LEU A 230 11.81 -9.79 22.17
N ASN A 231 12.05 -9.56 23.45
CA ASN A 231 13.34 -9.74 24.12
C ASN A 231 13.31 -11.06 24.91
#